data_4b5d0c9d571a433b987971b013fefc5a
#
_entry.id   4b5d0c9d571a433b987971b013fefc5a
#
_cell.length_a   1.000
_cell.length_b   1.000
_cell.length_c   1.000
_cell.angle_alpha   90.00
_cell.angle_beta   90.00
_cell.angle_gamma   90.00
#
_symmetry.space_group_name_H-M   'P 1'
#
loop_
_entity.id
_entity.type
_entity.pdbx_description
1 polymer ?
#
loop_
_entity_poly.entity_id
_entity_poly.type
_entity_poly.pdbx_seq_one_letter_code
_entity_poly.pdbx_strand_id
1 'polypeptide(L)'
;MPRVLLIFAIVAFLAHAEDRWIWLHSDGFEMFTDAGARAGRAELVHLEQFRHALGKILGKADLTITPPAQVMLFKTSKEAAPYAVGGPIQMARDHVSLVLAVDAIPADFQQRLAKLLIESNTDRMPADLERGLVALFSNLEVSGIRITLGKPVPAALRDKDWARMQLLTVDPQYYGKLPVLFYNLQKGAEDDPAYRNAFGKSKAEIEAEVEKYLAAGNFPTSSPSSRAMSAERDFPVKPLEPHDVPQKLAAILKERELLAEYKTLLAKGNVEALERAIEIEPKQAEPRFLLAQKEPDAKKRIELLKAAIALDRRNASYWQALGESYAAIHDYKQAASAWRSAEQAGATPAQREQMLRARIDIERQRLDFETEEKKRIADEEAREIRKLKDEEIARLRALEARANQGAPQPSGAKAEPWWNGPAPGGKAQGMLIQVDCLGKLARLVIQTDDRKTTKLIVRDASQIAIVGAKQEALGCGRQKPRKISVEYFPKADGKLGSIGDVATIEFPE
;
A
#
# COMPACT_ATOMS: atom_id res chain seq x y z
N MET A 1 41.39 47.70 84.32
CA MET A 1 41.16 46.32 83.85
C MET A 1 39.94 46.36 82.93
N PRO A 2 40.06 46.29 81.59
CA PRO A 2 38.92 46.26 80.67
C PRO A 2 38.44 44.81 80.48
N ARG A 3 37.19 44.57 80.58
CA ARG A 3 36.47 43.37 80.21
C ARG A 3 36.36 43.21 78.74
N VAL A 4 36.97 42.22 78.10
CA VAL A 4 36.81 41.85 76.71
C VAL A 4 35.52 41.01 76.61
N LEU A 5 34.54 41.55 75.96
CA LEU A 5 33.33 40.85 75.52
C LEU A 5 33.60 40.07 74.25
N LEU A 6 33.65 38.74 74.33
CA LEU A 6 33.74 37.85 73.16
C LEU A 6 32.33 37.71 72.57
N ILE A 7 32.08 38.34 71.41
CA ILE A 7 30.89 38.13 70.59
C ILE A 7 31.11 36.90 69.73
N PHE A 8 30.49 35.76 70.09
CA PHE A 8 30.40 34.62 69.20
C PHE A 8 29.34 34.92 68.12
N ALA A 9 29.81 35.25 66.91
CA ALA A 9 28.96 35.29 65.72
C ALA A 9 28.66 33.82 65.30
N ILE A 10 27.47 33.34 65.64
CA ILE A 10 26.91 32.11 65.06
C ILE A 10 26.58 32.43 63.58
N VAL A 11 27.49 32.08 62.67
CA VAL A 11 27.20 32.01 61.25
C VAL A 11 26.34 30.76 61.07
N ALA A 12 25.04 31.00 61.03
CA ALA A 12 24.12 29.98 60.56
C ALA A 12 24.43 29.74 59.06
N PHE A 13 25.17 28.70 58.76
CA PHE A 13 25.20 28.11 57.46
C PHE A 13 23.77 27.57 57.20
N LEU A 14 22.97 28.41 56.56
CA LEU A 14 21.83 27.91 55.79
C LEU A 14 22.43 27.04 54.68
N ALA A 15 22.64 25.78 54.96
CA ALA A 15 22.83 24.78 53.96
C ALA A 15 21.54 24.83 53.12
N HIS A 16 21.57 25.54 51.99
CA HIS A 16 20.67 25.28 50.93
C HIS A 16 20.91 23.80 50.62
N ALA A 17 19.97 22.94 50.94
CA ALA A 17 19.94 21.60 50.39
C ALA A 17 19.86 21.83 48.89
N GLU A 18 20.98 21.83 48.20
CA GLU A 18 21.00 21.73 46.76
C GLU A 18 20.04 20.60 46.41
N ASP A 19 18.97 20.91 45.75
CA ASP A 19 17.98 19.93 45.32
C ASP A 19 18.73 18.89 44.48
N ARG A 20 19.13 17.79 45.14
CA ARG A 20 19.92 16.75 44.49
C ARG A 20 19.03 16.04 43.50
N TRP A 21 19.31 16.22 42.23
CA TRP A 21 18.72 15.41 41.19
C TRP A 21 19.01 13.94 41.42
N ILE A 22 18.02 13.12 41.18
CA ILE A 22 18.11 11.67 41.24
C ILE A 22 17.66 11.07 39.90
N TRP A 23 18.15 9.88 39.63
CA TRP A 23 17.80 9.10 38.48
C TRP A 23 16.99 7.87 38.91
N LEU A 24 15.88 7.66 38.19
CA LEU A 24 15.04 6.47 38.29
C LEU A 24 14.79 5.95 36.84
N HIS A 25 14.55 4.66 36.73
CA HIS A 25 14.19 4.11 35.41
C HIS A 25 13.14 3.02 35.56
N SER A 26 12.37 2.81 34.51
CA SER A 26 11.48 1.69 34.28
C SER A 26 11.76 1.08 32.92
N ASP A 27 11.01 0.05 32.52
CA ASP A 27 11.12 -0.55 31.17
C ASP A 27 10.76 0.44 30.02
N GLY A 28 9.92 1.45 30.32
CA GLY A 28 9.44 2.41 29.32
C GLY A 28 10.05 3.80 29.42
N PHE A 29 10.60 4.17 30.58
CA PHE A 29 10.99 5.55 30.86
C PHE A 29 12.28 5.67 31.67
N GLU A 30 13.11 6.60 31.26
CA GLU A 30 14.25 7.06 32.03
C GLU A 30 13.89 8.41 32.67
N MET A 31 13.91 8.53 33.99
CA MET A 31 13.45 9.73 34.70
C MET A 31 14.57 10.39 35.51
N PHE A 32 14.67 11.69 35.36
CA PHE A 32 15.53 12.60 36.14
C PHE A 32 14.63 13.57 36.90
N THR A 33 14.83 13.68 38.23
CA THR A 33 13.97 14.53 39.05
C THR A 33 14.67 15.17 40.23
N ASP A 34 14.32 16.42 40.51
CA ASP A 34 14.66 17.17 41.73
C ASP A 34 13.50 17.19 42.75
N ALA A 35 12.33 16.61 42.38
CA ALA A 35 11.16 16.55 43.24
C ALA A 35 11.23 15.46 44.31
N GLY A 36 12.34 14.69 44.34
CA GLY A 36 12.60 13.63 45.28
C GLY A 36 12.03 12.27 44.91
N ALA A 37 12.52 11.22 45.57
CA ALA A 37 12.25 9.81 45.25
C ALA A 37 10.76 9.44 45.30
N ARG A 38 10.02 9.97 46.25
CA ARG A 38 8.57 9.68 46.39
C ARG A 38 7.77 10.17 45.17
N ALA A 39 8.01 11.42 44.79
CA ALA A 39 7.32 12.02 43.64
C ALA A 39 7.72 11.34 42.32
N GLY A 40 9.03 11.09 42.14
CA GLY A 40 9.53 10.40 40.95
C GLY A 40 8.97 8.97 40.80
N ARG A 41 8.92 8.20 41.88
CA ARG A 41 8.31 6.86 41.85
C ARG A 41 6.81 6.91 41.57
N ALA A 42 6.07 7.87 42.17
CA ALA A 42 4.64 8.02 41.93
C ALA A 42 4.35 8.31 40.43
N GLU A 43 5.14 9.18 39.82
CA GLU A 43 4.98 9.50 38.41
C GLU A 43 5.40 8.35 37.48
N LEU A 44 6.47 7.59 37.80
CA LEU A 44 6.80 6.37 37.06
C LEU A 44 5.69 5.32 37.14
N VAL A 45 5.07 5.12 38.34
CA VAL A 45 3.89 4.26 38.48
C VAL A 45 2.78 4.73 37.57
N HIS A 46 2.48 6.03 37.53
CA HIS A 46 1.46 6.61 36.67
C HIS A 46 1.75 6.33 35.17
N LEU A 47 2.95 6.64 34.72
CA LEU A 47 3.38 6.43 33.33
C LEU A 47 3.34 4.96 32.90
N GLU A 48 3.82 4.05 33.76
CA GLU A 48 3.81 2.60 33.50
C GLU A 48 2.40 2.01 33.50
N GLN A 49 1.52 2.45 34.41
CA GLN A 49 0.12 2.04 34.41
C GLN A 49 -0.62 2.56 33.18
N PHE A 50 -0.34 3.80 32.75
CA PHE A 50 -0.87 4.36 31.53
C PHE A 50 -0.46 3.52 30.31
N ARG A 51 0.84 3.22 30.19
CA ARG A 51 1.43 2.40 29.14
C ARG A 51 0.80 1.00 29.11
N HIS A 52 0.63 0.38 30.26
CA HIS A 52 0.02 -0.93 30.43
C HIS A 52 -1.47 -0.94 30.01
N ALA A 53 -2.26 0.04 30.48
CA ALA A 53 -3.67 0.12 30.17
C ALA A 53 -3.91 0.30 28.68
N LEU A 54 -3.15 1.16 28.02
CA LEU A 54 -3.23 1.36 26.57
C LEU A 54 -2.77 0.11 25.81
N GLY A 55 -1.71 -0.55 26.27
CA GLY A 55 -1.21 -1.79 25.68
C GLY A 55 -2.25 -2.91 25.69
N LYS A 56 -2.99 -3.05 26.79
CA LYS A 56 -4.11 -4.00 26.87
C LYS A 56 -5.19 -3.75 25.82
N ILE A 57 -5.55 -2.50 25.60
CA ILE A 57 -6.56 -2.13 24.59
C ILE A 57 -6.03 -2.41 23.18
N LEU A 58 -4.75 -2.12 22.92
CA LEU A 58 -4.11 -2.37 21.62
C LEU A 58 -3.75 -3.85 21.38
N GLY A 59 -3.89 -4.72 22.42
CA GLY A 59 -3.51 -6.12 22.33
C GLY A 59 -1.98 -6.35 22.34
N LYS A 60 -1.23 -5.44 22.96
CA LYS A 60 0.23 -5.48 23.07
C LYS A 60 0.66 -5.48 24.54
N ALA A 61 1.52 -6.44 24.92
CA ALA A 61 1.95 -6.55 26.31
C ALA A 61 2.78 -5.34 26.76
N ASP A 62 3.72 -4.93 25.92
CA ASP A 62 4.64 -3.85 26.18
C ASP A 62 4.64 -2.85 25.02
N LEU A 63 4.23 -1.63 25.31
CA LEU A 63 4.35 -0.53 24.36
C LEU A 63 5.74 0.10 24.46
N THR A 64 6.34 0.41 23.35
CA THR A 64 7.65 1.09 23.30
C THR A 64 7.48 2.51 22.80
N ILE A 65 8.39 3.40 23.20
CA ILE A 65 8.54 4.73 22.61
C ILE A 65 9.85 4.72 21.81
N THR A 66 9.77 5.10 20.57
CA THR A 66 10.94 5.14 19.68
C THR A 66 11.08 6.54 19.11
N PRO A 67 12.19 7.25 19.38
CA PRO A 67 13.31 6.90 20.27
C PRO A 67 12.92 6.84 21.75
N PRO A 68 13.79 6.29 22.64
CA PRO A 68 13.47 6.13 24.07
C PRO A 68 13.01 7.42 24.75
N ALA A 69 12.16 7.30 25.77
CA ALA A 69 11.62 8.45 26.47
C ALA A 69 12.45 8.83 27.71
N GLN A 70 12.85 10.08 27.79
CA GLN A 70 13.49 10.70 28.96
C GLN A 70 12.51 11.66 29.64
N VAL A 71 12.26 11.47 30.92
CA VAL A 71 11.37 12.30 31.73
C VAL A 71 12.19 13.21 32.60
N MET A 72 12.01 14.53 32.42
CA MET A 72 12.53 15.56 33.31
C MET A 72 11.38 15.99 34.22
N LEU A 73 11.32 15.48 35.44
CA LEU A 73 10.28 15.80 36.41
C LEU A 73 10.79 16.84 37.42
N PHE A 74 10.32 18.08 37.25
CA PHE A 74 10.66 19.18 38.11
C PHE A 74 9.76 19.26 39.34
N LYS A 75 10.28 19.83 40.40
CA LYS A 75 9.52 20.10 41.64
C LYS A 75 8.41 21.14 41.38
N THR A 76 8.71 22.15 40.56
CA THR A 76 7.75 23.23 40.25
C THR A 76 7.65 23.50 38.75
N SER A 77 6.46 23.93 38.33
CA SER A 77 6.17 24.36 36.96
C SER A 77 6.98 25.58 36.53
N LYS A 78 7.38 26.45 37.47
CA LYS A 78 8.25 27.59 37.20
C LYS A 78 9.65 27.14 36.75
N GLU A 79 10.20 26.10 37.37
CA GLU A 79 11.52 25.53 37.01
C GLU A 79 11.43 24.76 35.69
N ALA A 80 10.33 24.06 35.44
CA ALA A 80 10.09 23.34 34.19
C ALA A 80 9.88 24.27 32.98
N ALA A 81 9.30 25.46 33.19
CA ALA A 81 8.83 26.33 32.12
C ALA A 81 9.87 26.66 31.01
N PRO A 82 11.16 26.91 31.31
CA PRO A 82 12.17 27.15 30.28
C PRO A 82 12.37 25.97 29.33
N TYR A 83 12.11 24.76 29.79
CA TYR A 83 12.34 23.49 29.08
C TYR A 83 11.07 22.93 28.43
N ALA A 84 9.87 23.34 28.90
CA ALA A 84 8.58 22.88 28.40
C ALA A 84 8.03 23.71 27.21
N VAL A 85 8.81 24.58 26.61
CA VAL A 85 8.40 25.42 25.49
C VAL A 85 8.05 24.56 24.27
N GLY A 86 6.82 24.66 23.78
CA GLY A 86 6.28 23.80 22.72
C GLY A 86 5.43 22.62 23.23
N GLY A 87 5.38 22.46 24.54
CA GLY A 87 4.55 21.45 25.21
C GLY A 87 5.36 20.46 26.04
N PRO A 88 4.65 19.59 26.78
CA PRO A 88 5.29 18.68 27.73
C PRO A 88 6.02 17.50 27.05
N ILE A 89 5.81 17.24 25.77
CA ILE A 89 6.47 16.17 25.00
C ILE A 89 7.17 16.80 23.81
N GLN A 90 8.47 16.59 23.73
CA GLN A 90 9.32 17.16 22.68
C GLN A 90 10.14 16.03 22.04
N MET A 91 10.09 15.95 20.72
CA MET A 91 10.92 15.01 19.97
C MET A 91 12.34 15.55 19.86
N ALA A 92 13.32 14.80 20.31
CA ALA A 92 14.72 15.06 20.10
C ALA A 92 15.33 14.03 19.13
N ARG A 93 16.57 14.23 18.74
CA ARG A 93 17.27 13.41 17.76
C ARG A 93 17.37 11.94 18.13
N ASP A 94 17.64 11.64 19.38
CA ASP A 94 17.93 10.29 19.91
C ASP A 94 17.00 9.86 21.05
N HIS A 95 16.15 10.76 21.56
CA HIS A 95 15.20 10.49 22.62
C HIS A 95 13.92 11.35 22.47
N VAL A 96 12.91 11.04 23.25
CA VAL A 96 11.75 11.90 23.45
C VAL A 96 11.84 12.50 24.83
N SER A 97 11.86 13.82 24.96
CA SER A 97 11.87 14.53 26.23
C SER A 97 10.44 14.75 26.73
N LEU A 98 10.13 14.25 27.92
CA LEU A 98 8.90 14.56 28.66
C LEU A 98 9.26 15.53 29.78
N VAL A 99 8.84 16.78 29.66
CA VAL A 99 9.12 17.82 30.67
C VAL A 99 7.87 18.05 31.50
N LEU A 100 7.93 17.65 32.75
CA LEU A 100 6.80 17.66 33.69
C LEU A 100 7.15 18.40 34.99
N ALA A 101 6.13 18.82 35.73
CA ALA A 101 6.29 19.36 37.09
C ALA A 101 5.23 18.76 38.03
N VAL A 102 5.65 18.47 39.26
CA VAL A 102 4.77 17.81 40.23
C VAL A 102 3.59 18.69 40.63
N ASP A 103 3.76 20.01 40.69
CA ASP A 103 2.73 20.99 41.07
C ASP A 103 1.71 21.27 39.97
N ALA A 104 2.05 21.01 38.68
CA ALA A 104 1.15 21.22 37.55
C ALA A 104 1.51 20.36 36.33
N ILE A 105 0.81 19.24 36.19
CA ILE A 105 0.87 18.44 34.96
C ILE A 105 -0.02 19.09 33.89
N PRO A 106 0.50 19.38 32.68
CA PRO A 106 -0.29 19.97 31.62
C PRO A 106 -1.53 19.15 31.26
N ALA A 107 -2.67 19.83 31.08
CA ALA A 107 -3.96 19.16 30.85
C ALA A 107 -3.99 18.31 29.57
N ASP A 108 -3.14 18.60 28.58
CA ASP A 108 -3.03 17.86 27.30
C ASP A 108 -1.93 16.79 27.33
N PHE A 109 -1.23 16.61 28.47
CA PHE A 109 -0.12 15.66 28.58
C PHE A 109 -0.55 14.22 28.25
N GLN A 110 -1.62 13.75 28.87
CA GLN A 110 -2.11 12.38 28.67
C GLN A 110 -2.55 12.15 27.23
N GLN A 111 -3.17 13.15 26.57
CA GLN A 111 -3.52 13.06 25.14
C GLN A 111 -2.29 12.91 24.26
N ARG A 112 -1.25 13.72 24.51
CA ARG A 112 0.02 13.65 23.77
C ARG A 112 0.75 12.34 24.02
N LEU A 113 0.74 11.84 25.25
CA LEU A 113 1.35 10.56 25.59
C LEU A 113 0.61 9.39 24.93
N ALA A 114 -0.73 9.40 24.95
CA ALA A 114 -1.52 8.39 24.24
C ALA A 114 -1.19 8.38 22.74
N LYS A 115 -1.19 9.54 22.12
CA LYS A 115 -0.86 9.69 20.70
C LYS A 115 0.54 9.15 20.39
N LEU A 116 1.56 9.57 21.16
CA LEU A 116 2.94 9.11 21.00
C LEU A 116 3.04 7.57 21.11
N LEU A 117 2.40 6.98 22.10
CA LEU A 117 2.41 5.53 22.29
C LEU A 117 1.67 4.78 21.17
N ILE A 118 0.54 5.31 20.68
CA ILE A 118 -0.19 4.73 19.55
C ILE A 118 0.68 4.79 18.28
N GLU A 119 1.24 5.95 17.96
CA GLU A 119 2.08 6.15 16.77
C GLU A 119 3.33 5.28 16.78
N SER A 120 3.97 5.12 17.95
CA SER A 120 5.17 4.28 18.09
C SER A 120 4.88 2.76 17.98
N ASN A 121 3.63 2.33 18.17
CA ASN A 121 3.29 0.92 18.30
C ASN A 121 2.30 0.38 17.27
N THR A 122 1.79 1.21 16.38
CA THR A 122 0.82 0.79 15.35
C THR A 122 1.23 1.27 13.98
N ASP A 123 1.28 0.36 13.00
CA ASP A 123 1.57 0.72 11.61
C ASP A 123 0.36 1.33 10.91
N ARG A 124 -0.85 0.99 11.36
CA ARG A 124 -2.11 1.46 10.84
C ARG A 124 -3.12 1.68 11.97
N MET A 125 -3.69 2.86 12.03
CA MET A 125 -4.80 3.19 12.91
C MET A 125 -5.77 4.12 12.16
N PRO A 126 -7.05 3.73 11.97
CA PRO A 126 -8.07 4.65 11.46
C PRO A 126 -8.17 5.89 12.33
N ALA A 127 -8.23 7.08 11.70
CA ALA A 127 -8.15 8.36 12.40
C ALA A 127 -9.27 8.56 13.44
N ASP A 128 -10.46 8.02 13.18
CA ASP A 128 -11.61 8.04 14.10
C ASP A 128 -11.36 7.20 15.36
N LEU A 129 -10.72 6.04 15.23
CA LEU A 129 -10.35 5.20 16.37
C LEU A 129 -9.17 5.80 17.15
N GLU A 130 -8.18 6.37 16.46
CA GLU A 130 -7.05 7.05 17.10
C GLU A 130 -7.52 8.24 17.94
N ARG A 131 -8.34 9.16 17.37
CA ARG A 131 -8.91 10.29 18.09
C ARG A 131 -9.71 9.86 19.30
N GLY A 132 -10.55 8.83 19.14
CA GLY A 132 -11.34 8.29 20.22
C GLY A 132 -10.48 7.69 21.35
N LEU A 133 -9.40 6.95 21.03
CA LEU A 133 -8.47 6.45 22.04
C LEU A 133 -7.72 7.57 22.75
N VAL A 134 -7.21 8.55 22.01
CA VAL A 134 -6.53 9.72 22.59
C VAL A 134 -7.46 10.45 23.54
N ALA A 135 -8.72 10.68 23.15
CA ALA A 135 -9.72 11.32 24.00
C ALA A 135 -10.09 10.45 25.21
N LEU A 136 -10.21 9.12 25.06
CA LEU A 136 -10.51 8.21 26.16
C LEU A 136 -9.42 8.23 27.23
N PHE A 137 -8.14 8.30 26.82
CA PHE A 137 -6.97 8.33 27.71
C PHE A 137 -6.66 9.73 28.27
N SER A 138 -7.34 10.78 27.82
CA SER A 138 -7.03 12.16 28.22
C SER A 138 -7.26 12.43 29.72
N ASN A 139 -8.03 11.61 30.40
CA ASN A 139 -8.33 11.71 31.83
C ASN A 139 -8.30 10.34 32.53
N LEU A 140 -7.41 9.47 32.08
CA LEU A 140 -7.13 8.24 32.82
C LEU A 140 -6.60 8.58 34.21
N GLU A 141 -7.21 7.98 35.22
CA GLU A 141 -6.78 8.14 36.61
C GLU A 141 -6.05 6.89 37.10
N VAL A 142 -4.92 7.12 37.74
CA VAL A 142 -4.14 6.09 38.42
C VAL A 142 -4.05 6.45 39.91
N SER A 143 -4.50 5.56 40.78
CA SER A 143 -4.40 5.69 42.21
C SER A 143 -3.79 4.40 42.78
N GLY A 144 -2.48 4.41 42.97
CA GLY A 144 -1.70 3.23 43.33
C GLY A 144 -1.83 2.15 42.23
N ILE A 145 -2.45 1.02 42.60
CA ILE A 145 -2.70 -0.08 41.68
C ILE A 145 -4.07 0.01 40.95
N ARG A 146 -4.90 1.00 41.31
CA ARG A 146 -6.22 1.16 40.66
C ARG A 146 -6.10 2.08 39.46
N ILE A 147 -6.55 1.60 38.33
CA ILE A 147 -6.75 2.39 37.11
C ILE A 147 -8.24 2.66 36.94
N THR A 148 -8.64 3.89 36.67
CA THR A 148 -10.01 4.25 36.30
C THR A 148 -10.01 4.86 34.90
N LEU A 149 -10.77 4.25 34.00
CA LEU A 149 -10.87 4.62 32.60
C LEU A 149 -12.33 4.88 32.22
N GLY A 150 -12.55 5.78 31.26
CA GLY A 150 -13.86 6.05 30.70
C GLY A 150 -14.64 7.15 31.43
N LYS A 151 -14.01 7.92 32.34
CA LYS A 151 -14.64 9.14 32.86
C LYS A 151 -15.01 10.08 31.72
N PRO A 152 -16.16 10.79 31.84
CA PRO A 152 -16.53 11.79 30.85
C PRO A 152 -15.45 12.86 30.68
N VAL A 153 -15.07 13.09 29.44
CA VAL A 153 -14.12 14.15 29.06
C VAL A 153 -14.84 15.50 28.93
N PRO A 154 -14.10 16.64 28.91
CA PRO A 154 -14.67 17.94 28.59
C PRO A 154 -15.53 17.91 27.32
N ALA A 155 -16.57 18.75 27.25
CA ALA A 155 -17.55 18.74 26.17
C ALA A 155 -16.89 18.83 24.76
N ALA A 156 -15.80 19.56 24.61
CA ALA A 156 -15.06 19.70 23.37
C ALA A 156 -14.40 18.39 22.86
N LEU A 157 -14.17 17.43 23.75
CA LEU A 157 -13.60 16.10 23.42
C LEU A 157 -14.65 14.98 23.42
N ARG A 158 -15.87 15.29 23.83
CA ARG A 158 -16.98 14.33 23.95
C ARG A 158 -17.73 14.23 22.64
N ASP A 159 -17.06 13.75 21.63
CA ASP A 159 -17.62 13.51 20.31
C ASP A 159 -17.98 12.03 20.10
N LYS A 160 -18.39 11.70 18.87
CA LYS A 160 -18.74 10.33 18.47
C LYS A 160 -17.54 9.38 18.57
N ASP A 161 -16.32 9.85 18.27
CA ASP A 161 -15.13 9.03 18.31
C ASP A 161 -14.77 8.63 19.75
N TRP A 162 -14.85 9.60 20.69
CA TRP A 162 -14.70 9.31 22.11
C TRP A 162 -15.77 8.34 22.61
N ALA A 163 -17.05 8.59 22.29
CA ALA A 163 -18.18 7.77 22.73
C ALA A 163 -18.05 6.32 22.24
N ARG A 164 -17.59 6.12 21.00
CA ARG A 164 -17.29 4.80 20.44
C ARG A 164 -16.25 4.08 21.28
N MET A 165 -15.11 4.71 21.53
CA MET A 165 -14.04 4.09 22.28
C MET A 165 -14.41 3.85 23.74
N GLN A 166 -15.19 4.75 24.34
CA GLN A 166 -15.69 4.60 25.69
C GLN A 166 -16.66 3.40 25.77
N LEU A 167 -17.66 3.31 24.89
CA LEU A 167 -18.57 2.18 24.79
C LEU A 167 -17.83 0.85 24.61
N LEU A 168 -16.98 0.75 23.61
CA LEU A 168 -16.25 -0.50 23.27
C LEU A 168 -15.25 -0.93 24.33
N THR A 169 -14.82 0.00 25.21
CA THR A 169 -13.88 -0.31 26.28
C THR A 169 -14.58 -0.67 27.60
N VAL A 170 -15.70 -0.06 27.89
CA VAL A 170 -16.32 -0.11 29.23
C VAL A 170 -17.52 -1.04 29.29
N ASP A 171 -18.30 -1.15 28.19
CA ASP A 171 -19.49 -1.99 28.15
C ASP A 171 -19.11 -3.49 28.24
N PRO A 172 -19.71 -4.28 29.13
CA PRO A 172 -19.42 -5.72 29.28
C PRO A 172 -19.57 -6.52 27.99
N GLN A 173 -20.45 -6.11 27.06
CA GLN A 173 -20.67 -6.77 25.78
C GLN A 173 -19.42 -6.69 24.88
N TYR A 174 -18.65 -5.61 24.97
CA TYR A 174 -17.52 -5.29 24.11
C TYR A 174 -16.17 -5.41 24.81
N TYR A 175 -16.17 -5.42 26.14
CA TYR A 175 -14.96 -5.45 26.95
C TYR A 175 -14.00 -6.56 26.51
N GLY A 176 -12.74 -6.20 26.33
CA GLY A 176 -11.64 -7.13 25.95
C GLY A 176 -11.62 -7.55 24.49
N LYS A 177 -12.53 -7.04 23.63
CA LYS A 177 -12.59 -7.40 22.20
C LYS A 177 -11.84 -6.44 21.29
N LEU A 178 -11.50 -5.24 21.77
CA LEU A 178 -10.73 -4.24 20.99
C LEU A 178 -9.40 -4.76 20.43
N PRO A 179 -8.62 -5.59 21.13
CA PRO A 179 -7.40 -6.19 20.60
C PRO A 179 -7.62 -6.93 19.27
N VAL A 180 -8.75 -7.62 19.12
CA VAL A 180 -9.11 -8.34 17.88
C VAL A 180 -9.38 -7.35 16.76
N LEU A 181 -10.12 -6.28 17.03
CA LEU A 181 -10.37 -5.21 16.05
C LEU A 181 -9.05 -4.62 15.55
N PHE A 182 -8.19 -4.18 16.48
CA PHE A 182 -6.92 -3.56 16.12
C PHE A 182 -5.97 -4.51 15.40
N TYR A 183 -5.91 -5.77 15.81
CA TYR A 183 -5.13 -6.78 15.10
C TYR A 183 -5.57 -6.91 13.63
N ASN A 184 -6.88 -7.03 13.38
CA ASN A 184 -7.42 -7.16 12.02
C ASN A 184 -7.10 -5.92 11.17
N LEU A 185 -7.32 -4.73 11.72
CA LEU A 185 -7.04 -3.48 11.02
C LEU A 185 -5.55 -3.32 10.68
N GLN A 186 -4.65 -3.68 11.61
CA GLN A 186 -3.20 -3.63 11.37
C GLN A 186 -2.75 -4.67 10.32
N LYS A 187 -3.48 -5.78 10.17
CA LYS A 187 -3.26 -6.78 9.12
C LYS A 187 -3.88 -6.39 7.77
N GLY A 188 -4.50 -5.22 7.68
CA GLY A 188 -5.05 -4.71 6.44
C GLY A 188 -6.49 -5.14 6.14
N ALA A 189 -7.20 -5.71 7.14
CA ALA A 189 -8.62 -5.98 6.97
C ALA A 189 -9.41 -4.66 6.78
N GLU A 190 -10.45 -4.72 5.96
CA GLU A 190 -11.41 -3.62 5.84
C GLU A 190 -12.21 -3.46 7.14
N ASP A 191 -12.79 -2.26 7.33
CA ASP A 191 -13.49 -1.91 8.55
C ASP A 191 -14.62 -2.92 8.89
N ASP A 192 -15.52 -3.21 7.96
CA ASP A 192 -16.69 -4.05 8.24
C ASP A 192 -16.33 -5.51 8.60
N PRO A 193 -15.46 -6.22 7.86
CA PRO A 193 -14.93 -7.52 8.29
C PRO A 193 -14.23 -7.48 9.64
N ALA A 194 -13.44 -6.43 9.93
CA ALA A 194 -12.74 -6.29 11.20
C ALA A 194 -13.70 -6.14 12.38
N TYR A 195 -14.75 -5.31 12.23
CA TYR A 195 -15.80 -5.13 13.23
C TYR A 195 -16.62 -6.41 13.44
N ARG A 196 -17.04 -7.10 12.36
CA ARG A 196 -17.77 -8.36 12.46
C ARG A 196 -16.95 -9.45 13.17
N ASN A 197 -15.67 -9.54 12.87
CA ASN A 197 -14.79 -10.52 13.53
C ASN A 197 -14.61 -10.20 15.03
N ALA A 198 -14.48 -8.93 15.39
CA ALA A 198 -14.28 -8.52 16.78
C ALA A 198 -15.57 -8.58 17.61
N PHE A 199 -16.69 -8.10 17.07
CA PHE A 199 -17.91 -7.82 17.84
C PHE A 199 -19.14 -8.64 17.40
N GLY A 200 -19.07 -9.33 16.25
CA GLY A 200 -20.21 -10.00 15.63
C GLY A 200 -21.19 -9.03 14.94
N LYS A 201 -20.84 -7.76 14.81
CA LYS A 201 -21.66 -6.69 14.25
C LYS A 201 -20.86 -5.92 13.19
N SER A 202 -21.58 -5.36 12.21
CA SER A 202 -20.98 -4.43 11.23
C SER A 202 -20.56 -3.12 11.89
N LYS A 203 -19.70 -2.36 11.22
CA LYS A 203 -19.35 -1.01 11.67
C LYS A 203 -20.58 -0.12 11.80
N ALA A 204 -21.52 -0.20 10.83
CA ALA A 204 -22.75 0.59 10.84
C ALA A 204 -23.65 0.27 12.04
N GLU A 205 -23.77 -1.00 12.43
CA GLU A 205 -24.53 -1.40 13.62
C GLU A 205 -23.90 -0.84 14.90
N ILE A 206 -22.58 -0.91 15.04
CA ILE A 206 -21.86 -0.32 16.16
C ILE A 206 -22.05 1.21 16.19
N GLU A 207 -21.95 1.88 15.03
CA GLU A 207 -22.14 3.32 14.94
C GLU A 207 -23.55 3.77 15.37
N ALA A 208 -24.58 3.01 15.01
CA ALA A 208 -25.96 3.27 15.45
C ALA A 208 -26.12 3.11 16.98
N GLU A 209 -25.40 2.18 17.59
CA GLU A 209 -25.38 2.03 19.05
C GLU A 209 -24.61 3.16 19.74
N VAL A 210 -23.50 3.60 19.16
CA VAL A 210 -22.72 4.75 19.64
C VAL A 210 -23.58 6.03 19.66
N GLU A 211 -24.40 6.27 18.64
CA GLU A 211 -25.30 7.42 18.60
C GLU A 211 -26.32 7.39 19.73
N LYS A 212 -26.94 6.23 19.97
CA LYS A 212 -27.86 6.03 21.09
C LYS A 212 -27.18 6.19 22.43
N TYR A 213 -25.95 5.65 22.56
CA TYR A 213 -25.15 5.73 23.77
C TYR A 213 -24.76 7.16 24.11
N LEU A 214 -24.31 7.92 23.10
CA LEU A 214 -23.98 9.34 23.27
C LEU A 214 -25.21 10.18 23.65
N ALA A 215 -26.34 9.90 23.02
CA ALA A 215 -27.63 10.59 23.34
C ALA A 215 -28.12 10.26 24.74
N ALA A 216 -27.93 9.07 25.25
CA ALA A 216 -28.31 8.65 26.60
C ALA A 216 -27.53 9.40 27.69
N GLY A 217 -26.30 9.85 27.41
CA GLY A 217 -25.49 10.65 28.33
C GLY A 217 -25.03 9.94 29.60
N ASN A 218 -25.20 8.63 29.70
CA ASN A 218 -24.73 7.79 30.83
C ASN A 218 -23.46 7.10 30.49
N PHE A 219 -22.35 7.53 31.09
CA PHE A 219 -20.99 7.03 30.78
C PHE A 219 -20.38 6.36 32.00
N PRO A 220 -20.57 5.04 32.18
CA PRO A 220 -19.95 4.30 33.25
C PRO A 220 -18.44 4.27 33.09
N THR A 221 -17.73 4.03 34.21
CA THR A 221 -16.28 3.84 34.23
C THR A 221 -15.92 2.37 34.35
N SER A 222 -14.74 1.99 33.87
CA SER A 222 -14.17 0.69 34.12
C SER A 222 -12.87 0.79 34.93
N SER A 223 -12.52 -0.30 35.60
CA SER A 223 -11.24 -0.42 36.29
C SER A 223 -10.50 -1.62 35.66
N PRO A 224 -9.77 -1.40 34.57
CA PRO A 224 -8.98 -2.46 33.96
C PRO A 224 -7.92 -2.95 34.95
N SER A 225 -7.53 -4.23 34.81
CA SER A 225 -6.46 -4.78 35.65
C SER A 225 -5.15 -4.02 35.45
N SER A 226 -4.60 -3.56 36.54
CA SER A 226 -3.31 -2.89 36.60
C SER A 226 -2.14 -3.88 36.50
N ARG A 227 -0.97 -3.37 36.17
CA ARG A 227 0.31 -4.10 36.37
C ARG A 227 0.68 -4.07 37.85
N ALA A 228 0.97 -5.23 38.43
CA ALA A 228 1.50 -5.29 39.80
C ALA A 228 2.90 -4.67 39.84
N MET A 229 3.08 -3.61 40.60
CA MET A 229 4.36 -2.90 40.76
C MET A 229 4.59 -2.56 42.23
N SER A 230 5.86 -2.68 42.68
CA SER A 230 6.36 -2.16 43.92
C SER A 230 7.30 -1.00 43.64
N ALA A 231 6.87 0.21 43.90
CA ALA A 231 7.57 1.43 43.50
C ALA A 231 9.02 1.47 44.04
N GLU A 232 9.23 0.98 45.26
CA GLU A 232 10.57 0.95 45.91
C GLU A 232 11.48 -0.07 45.27
N ARG A 233 10.98 -1.26 44.94
CA ARG A 233 11.76 -2.36 44.38
C ARG A 233 12.00 -2.18 42.89
N ASP A 234 10.93 -1.80 42.18
CA ASP A 234 10.93 -1.81 40.71
C ASP A 234 11.54 -0.51 40.13
N PHE A 235 11.57 0.57 40.95
CA PHE A 235 12.20 1.85 40.57
C PHE A 235 13.28 2.25 41.56
N PRO A 236 14.46 1.61 41.51
CA PRO A 236 15.57 1.96 42.39
C PRO A 236 16.09 3.37 42.05
N VAL A 237 16.41 4.09 43.13
CA VAL A 237 16.97 5.45 43.00
C VAL A 237 18.49 5.35 42.91
N LYS A 238 19.05 6.05 41.93
CA LYS A 238 20.51 6.25 41.86
C LYS A 238 20.80 7.75 41.93
N PRO A 239 21.83 8.16 42.70
CA PRO A 239 22.27 9.54 42.67
C PRO A 239 22.87 9.86 41.30
N LEU A 240 22.73 11.13 40.88
CA LEU A 240 23.35 11.67 39.68
C LEU A 240 24.61 12.48 40.07
N GLU A 241 25.59 12.46 39.18
CA GLU A 241 26.72 13.38 39.30
C GLU A 241 26.27 14.82 39.05
N PRO A 242 26.85 15.82 39.71
CA PRO A 242 26.40 17.23 39.58
C PRO A 242 26.37 17.80 38.15
N HIS A 243 27.17 17.24 37.24
CA HIS A 243 27.24 17.71 35.84
C HIS A 243 26.29 17.03 34.87
N ASP A 244 25.70 15.86 35.24
CA ASP A 244 24.83 15.09 34.35
C ASP A 244 23.56 15.84 33.99
N VAL A 245 22.87 16.44 34.97
CA VAL A 245 21.61 17.16 34.73
C VAL A 245 21.79 18.47 33.96
N PRO A 246 22.75 19.34 34.29
CA PRO A 246 23.01 20.52 33.49
C PRO A 246 23.27 20.21 32.01
N GLN A 247 23.96 19.11 31.71
CA GLN A 247 24.19 18.68 30.33
C GLN A 247 22.89 18.26 29.64
N LYS A 248 22.02 17.50 30.33
CA LYS A 248 20.71 17.10 29.78
C LYS A 248 19.80 18.30 29.56
N LEU A 249 19.73 19.21 30.49
CA LEU A 249 18.94 20.45 30.36
C LEU A 249 19.46 21.33 29.23
N ALA A 250 20.79 21.49 29.09
CA ALA A 250 21.39 22.19 27.98
C ALA A 250 21.09 21.51 26.63
N ALA A 251 21.06 20.16 26.60
CA ALA A 251 20.67 19.41 25.41
C ALA A 251 19.24 19.71 24.99
N ILE A 252 18.28 19.75 25.91
CA ILE A 252 16.87 20.11 25.60
C ILE A 252 16.77 21.51 24.97
N LEU A 253 17.50 22.49 25.50
CA LEU A 253 17.52 23.85 24.94
C LEU A 253 18.12 23.87 23.54
N LYS A 254 19.23 23.16 23.35
CA LYS A 254 19.89 23.04 22.03
C LYS A 254 19.01 22.35 21.00
N GLU A 255 18.35 21.25 21.38
CA GLU A 255 17.39 20.54 20.49
C GLU A 255 16.26 21.46 20.07
N ARG A 256 15.77 22.32 20.95
CA ARG A 256 14.75 23.31 20.61
C ARG A 256 15.25 24.32 19.55
N GLU A 257 16.48 24.79 19.65
CA GLU A 257 17.09 25.68 18.65
C GLU A 257 17.22 24.96 17.30
N LEU A 258 17.70 23.71 17.32
CA LEU A 258 17.80 22.87 16.14
C LEU A 258 16.42 22.60 15.50
N LEU A 259 15.38 22.38 16.31
CA LEU A 259 14.02 22.18 15.81
C LEU A 259 13.46 23.47 15.17
N ALA A 260 13.81 24.66 15.70
CA ALA A 260 13.43 25.93 15.08
C ALA A 260 14.15 26.13 13.73
N GLU A 261 15.45 25.82 13.67
CA GLU A 261 16.23 25.81 12.42
C GLU A 261 15.63 24.83 11.41
N TYR A 262 15.35 23.60 11.82
CA TYR A 262 14.71 22.56 11.01
C TYR A 262 13.40 23.04 10.37
N LYS A 263 12.49 23.62 11.15
CA LYS A 263 11.22 24.16 10.63
C LYS A 263 11.44 25.27 9.60
N THR A 264 12.44 26.11 9.82
CA THR A 264 12.80 27.18 8.87
C THR A 264 13.32 26.59 7.56
N LEU A 265 14.14 25.55 7.63
CA LEU A 265 14.69 24.85 6.46
C LEU A 265 13.61 24.11 5.66
N LEU A 266 12.67 23.46 6.35
CA LEU A 266 11.50 22.86 5.69
C LEU A 266 10.67 23.91 4.94
N ALA A 267 10.44 25.08 5.56
CA ALA A 267 9.69 26.16 4.93
C ALA A 267 10.40 26.73 3.69
N LYS A 268 11.75 26.78 3.67
CA LYS A 268 12.52 27.13 2.48
C LYS A 268 12.36 26.11 1.36
N GLY A 269 12.39 24.82 1.69
CA GLY A 269 12.06 23.72 0.81
C GLY A 269 12.92 23.55 -0.44
N ASN A 270 14.06 24.24 -0.59
CA ASN A 270 15.02 23.95 -1.66
C ASN A 270 15.90 22.73 -1.31
N VAL A 271 16.61 22.19 -2.27
CA VAL A 271 17.40 20.95 -2.10
C VAL A 271 18.40 21.08 -0.94
N GLU A 272 19.20 22.14 -0.94
CA GLU A 272 20.22 22.40 0.09
C GLU A 272 19.60 22.52 1.50
N ALA A 273 18.45 23.20 1.61
CA ALA A 273 17.76 23.34 2.89
C ALA A 273 17.18 21.98 3.37
N LEU A 274 16.66 21.17 2.46
CA LEU A 274 16.12 19.85 2.79
C LEU A 274 17.24 18.87 3.20
N GLU A 275 18.39 18.90 2.54
CA GLU A 275 19.57 18.13 2.92
C GLU A 275 20.05 18.53 4.32
N ARG A 276 20.13 19.82 4.58
CA ARG A 276 20.47 20.33 5.92
C ARG A 276 19.43 19.97 6.97
N ALA A 277 18.15 19.96 6.63
CA ALA A 277 17.09 19.50 7.52
C ALA A 277 17.24 18.01 7.87
N ILE A 278 17.67 17.16 6.92
CA ILE A 278 17.97 15.74 7.16
C ILE A 278 19.16 15.57 8.12
N GLU A 279 20.18 16.43 8.03
CA GLU A 279 21.33 16.39 8.95
C GLU A 279 20.93 16.76 10.38
N ILE A 280 20.07 17.79 10.54
CA ILE A 280 19.57 18.23 11.85
C ILE A 280 18.67 17.15 12.47
N GLU A 281 17.66 16.69 11.71
CA GLU A 281 16.65 15.73 12.15
C GLU A 281 16.62 14.47 11.28
N PRO A 282 17.61 13.58 11.41
CA PRO A 282 17.75 12.42 10.52
C PRO A 282 16.62 11.39 10.66
N LYS A 283 15.83 11.44 11.74
CA LYS A 283 14.70 10.55 11.99
C LYS A 283 13.35 11.08 11.52
N GLN A 284 13.33 12.31 10.98
CA GLN A 284 12.14 12.86 10.36
C GLN A 284 12.03 12.43 8.89
N ALA A 285 10.83 11.93 8.52
CA ALA A 285 10.57 11.44 7.17
C ALA A 285 10.36 12.56 6.14
N GLU A 286 9.71 13.64 6.58
CA GLU A 286 9.20 14.72 5.73
C GLU A 286 10.25 15.34 4.80
N PRO A 287 11.48 15.71 5.27
CA PRO A 287 12.44 16.33 4.36
C PRO A 287 12.92 15.38 3.25
N ARG A 288 13.00 14.05 3.54
CA ARG A 288 13.32 13.04 2.51
C ARG A 288 12.22 12.93 1.47
N PHE A 289 10.97 12.98 1.90
CA PHE A 289 9.83 12.99 1.00
C PHE A 289 9.80 14.24 0.12
N LEU A 290 10.00 15.43 0.71
CA LEU A 290 10.06 16.68 -0.04
C LEU A 290 11.25 16.70 -1.03
N LEU A 291 12.39 16.13 -0.64
CA LEU A 291 13.54 15.98 -1.52
C LEU A 291 13.24 15.02 -2.68
N ALA A 292 12.57 13.90 -2.39
CA ALA A 292 12.14 12.95 -3.42
C ALA A 292 11.21 13.59 -4.46
N GLN A 293 10.32 14.49 -4.05
CA GLN A 293 9.44 15.21 -4.99
C GLN A 293 10.21 16.12 -5.97
N LYS A 294 11.44 16.53 -5.63
CA LYS A 294 12.30 17.37 -6.46
C LYS A 294 13.31 16.57 -7.27
N GLU A 295 13.49 15.29 -6.97
CA GLU A 295 14.48 14.43 -7.62
C GLU A 295 13.96 13.97 -9.00
N PRO A 296 14.62 14.34 -10.11
CA PRO A 296 14.20 13.92 -11.44
C PRO A 296 14.51 12.45 -11.75
N ASP A 297 15.58 11.89 -11.17
CA ASP A 297 15.95 10.51 -11.35
C ASP A 297 14.99 9.59 -10.55
N ALA A 298 14.23 8.77 -11.27
CA ALA A 298 13.25 7.89 -10.66
C ALA A 298 13.87 6.87 -9.68
N LYS A 299 15.09 6.39 -9.93
CA LYS A 299 15.76 5.44 -9.04
C LYS A 299 16.17 6.10 -7.73
N LYS A 300 16.77 7.29 -7.79
CA LYS A 300 17.12 8.08 -6.60
C LYS A 300 15.89 8.49 -5.82
N ARG A 301 14.82 8.89 -6.51
CA ARG A 301 13.53 9.20 -5.90
C ARG A 301 12.96 8.01 -5.12
N ILE A 302 13.01 6.81 -5.69
CA ILE A 302 12.58 5.57 -5.02
C ILE A 302 13.38 5.33 -3.73
N GLU A 303 14.70 5.53 -3.73
CA GLU A 303 15.52 5.34 -2.53
C GLU A 303 15.20 6.37 -1.44
N LEU A 304 14.99 7.63 -1.80
CA LEU A 304 14.56 8.67 -0.86
C LEU A 304 13.19 8.35 -0.25
N LEU A 305 12.24 7.88 -1.07
CA LEU A 305 10.90 7.50 -0.60
C LEU A 305 10.94 6.27 0.31
N LYS A 306 11.74 5.26 0.00
CA LYS A 306 11.96 4.11 0.89
C LYS A 306 12.54 4.54 2.23
N ALA A 307 13.49 5.47 2.22
CA ALA A 307 14.08 6.01 3.45
C ALA A 307 13.03 6.80 4.26
N ALA A 308 12.17 7.59 3.62
CA ALA A 308 11.06 8.28 4.29
C ALA A 308 10.06 7.29 4.90
N ILE A 309 9.66 6.26 4.15
CA ILE A 309 8.74 5.21 4.59
C ILE A 309 9.31 4.40 5.76
N ALA A 310 10.60 4.12 5.77
CA ALA A 310 11.25 3.43 6.88
C ALA A 310 11.12 4.19 8.21
N LEU A 311 11.03 5.52 8.14
CA LEU A 311 10.85 6.41 9.29
C LEU A 311 9.37 6.60 9.68
N ASP A 312 8.49 6.68 8.69
CA ASP A 312 7.05 6.82 8.93
C ASP A 312 6.25 5.99 7.90
N ARG A 313 5.85 4.78 8.31
CA ARG A 313 5.05 3.85 7.50
C ARG A 313 3.56 4.19 7.47
N ARG A 314 3.11 5.08 8.35
CA ARG A 314 1.70 5.44 8.49
C ARG A 314 1.25 6.49 7.48
N ASN A 315 2.17 7.13 6.80
CA ASN A 315 1.87 8.17 5.84
C ASN A 315 1.56 7.59 4.45
N ALA A 316 0.28 7.59 4.10
CA ALA A 316 -0.19 7.08 2.81
C ALA A 316 0.44 7.79 1.60
N SER A 317 0.74 9.10 1.73
CA SER A 317 1.32 9.89 0.64
C SER A 317 2.72 9.44 0.25
N TYR A 318 3.50 8.90 1.20
CA TYR A 318 4.84 8.38 0.92
C TYR A 318 4.76 7.09 0.08
N TRP A 319 3.83 6.21 0.43
CA TRP A 319 3.57 4.98 -0.33
C TRP A 319 2.99 5.28 -1.70
N GLN A 320 2.11 6.28 -1.81
CA GLN A 320 1.56 6.76 -3.08
C GLN A 320 2.70 7.22 -4.02
N ALA A 321 3.54 8.14 -3.56
CA ALA A 321 4.66 8.66 -4.34
C ALA A 321 5.64 7.54 -4.76
N LEU A 322 5.83 6.53 -3.89
CA LEU A 322 6.64 5.35 -4.22
C LEU A 322 5.98 4.54 -5.34
N GLY A 323 4.66 4.33 -5.27
CA GLY A 323 3.90 3.64 -6.32
C GLY A 323 3.97 4.35 -7.67
N GLU A 324 3.80 5.67 -7.68
CA GLU A 324 3.95 6.52 -8.87
C GLU A 324 5.37 6.43 -9.45
N SER A 325 6.40 6.43 -8.58
CA SER A 325 7.80 6.35 -9.01
C SER A 325 8.15 5.00 -9.62
N TYR A 326 7.60 3.89 -9.10
CA TYR A 326 7.76 2.57 -9.70
C TYR A 326 7.01 2.46 -11.04
N ALA A 327 5.80 3.02 -11.14
CA ALA A 327 5.05 3.04 -12.40
C ALA A 327 5.80 3.81 -13.49
N ALA A 328 6.46 4.91 -13.15
CA ALA A 328 7.25 5.71 -14.08
C ALA A 328 8.44 4.94 -14.70
N ILE A 329 8.95 3.89 -14.04
CA ILE A 329 9.99 2.99 -14.58
C ILE A 329 9.43 1.64 -15.05
N HIS A 330 8.11 1.55 -15.22
CA HIS A 330 7.37 0.35 -15.64
C HIS A 330 7.51 -0.87 -14.71
N ASP A 331 7.95 -0.66 -13.45
CA ASP A 331 7.91 -1.71 -12.43
C ASP A 331 6.52 -1.78 -11.78
N TYR A 332 5.55 -2.22 -12.56
CA TYR A 332 4.14 -2.26 -12.14
C TYR A 332 3.88 -3.21 -10.98
N LYS A 333 4.72 -4.23 -10.79
CA LYS A 333 4.62 -5.16 -9.65
C LYS A 333 4.90 -4.43 -8.33
N GLN A 334 5.98 -3.67 -8.29
CA GLN A 334 6.33 -2.88 -7.11
C GLN A 334 5.37 -1.69 -6.93
N ALA A 335 4.92 -1.08 -8.04
CA ALA A 335 3.91 -0.03 -8.00
C ALA A 335 2.61 -0.52 -7.34
N ALA A 336 2.06 -1.65 -7.76
CA ALA A 336 0.86 -2.23 -7.17
C ALA A 336 1.04 -2.58 -5.68
N SER A 337 2.23 -3.07 -5.28
CA SER A 337 2.57 -3.34 -3.88
C SER A 337 2.60 -2.06 -3.05
N ALA A 338 3.22 -0.99 -3.56
CA ALA A 338 3.27 0.31 -2.90
C ALA A 338 1.88 0.93 -2.76
N TRP A 339 1.04 0.88 -3.80
CA TRP A 339 -0.35 1.35 -3.74
C TRP A 339 -1.21 0.57 -2.75
N ARG A 340 -0.98 -0.75 -2.61
CA ARG A 340 -1.63 -1.55 -1.55
C ARG A 340 -1.23 -1.07 -0.16
N SER A 341 0.05 -0.77 0.03
CA SER A 341 0.54 -0.21 1.30
C SER A 341 -0.02 1.19 1.56
N ALA A 342 -0.16 2.03 0.53
CA ALA A 342 -0.83 3.33 0.61
C ALA A 342 -2.30 3.19 1.04
N GLU A 343 -3.03 2.24 0.46
CA GLU A 343 -4.41 1.92 0.84
C GLU A 343 -4.48 1.51 2.32
N GLN A 344 -3.57 0.64 2.77
CA GLN A 344 -3.50 0.22 4.17
C GLN A 344 -3.13 1.36 5.13
N ALA A 345 -2.28 2.30 4.72
CA ALA A 345 -1.90 3.48 5.48
C ALA A 345 -2.97 4.59 5.47
N GLY A 346 -3.97 4.51 4.59
CA GLY A 346 -5.04 5.51 4.48
C GLY A 346 -5.84 5.65 5.78
N ALA A 347 -5.79 6.85 6.39
CA ALA A 347 -6.41 7.12 7.67
C ALA A 347 -7.95 7.21 7.57
N THR A 348 -8.49 7.61 6.41
CA THR A 348 -9.93 7.75 6.20
C THR A 348 -10.44 6.77 5.14
N PRO A 349 -11.74 6.39 5.17
CA PRO A 349 -12.34 5.55 4.13
C PRO A 349 -12.19 6.16 2.72
N ALA A 350 -12.35 7.47 2.59
CA ALA A 350 -12.19 8.17 1.30
C ALA A 350 -10.76 8.06 0.75
N GLN A 351 -9.75 8.23 1.60
CA GLN A 351 -8.35 8.02 1.20
C GLN A 351 -8.11 6.57 0.76
N ARG A 352 -8.60 5.58 1.51
CA ARG A 352 -8.45 4.17 1.15
C ARG A 352 -9.10 3.85 -0.19
N GLU A 353 -10.30 4.36 -0.43
CA GLU A 353 -10.99 4.20 -1.71
C GLU A 353 -10.21 4.85 -2.88
N GLN A 354 -9.66 6.03 -2.68
CA GLN A 354 -8.81 6.70 -3.67
C GLN A 354 -7.59 5.84 -4.02
N MET A 355 -6.89 5.31 -3.01
CA MET A 355 -5.71 4.45 -3.20
C MET A 355 -6.07 3.12 -3.88
N LEU A 356 -7.23 2.53 -3.53
CA LEU A 356 -7.74 1.33 -4.20
C LEU A 356 -7.98 1.58 -5.69
N ARG A 357 -8.62 2.69 -6.05
CA ARG A 357 -8.87 3.06 -7.46
C ARG A 357 -7.54 3.20 -8.22
N ALA A 358 -6.58 3.91 -7.63
CA ALA A 358 -5.25 4.07 -8.23
C ALA A 358 -4.54 2.72 -8.40
N ARG A 359 -4.64 1.80 -7.44
CA ARG A 359 -4.09 0.44 -7.58
C ARG A 359 -4.73 -0.35 -8.73
N ILE A 360 -6.04 -0.23 -8.92
CA ILE A 360 -6.75 -0.86 -10.05
C ILE A 360 -6.26 -0.29 -11.39
N ASP A 361 -6.04 1.02 -11.46
CA ASP A 361 -5.50 1.67 -12.66
C ASP A 361 -4.06 1.23 -12.97
N ILE A 362 -3.23 1.05 -11.96
CA ILE A 362 -1.88 0.49 -12.13
C ILE A 362 -1.91 -0.94 -12.66
N GLU A 363 -2.83 -1.78 -12.19
CA GLU A 363 -2.99 -3.14 -12.74
C GLU A 363 -3.45 -3.14 -14.20
N ARG A 364 -4.28 -2.17 -14.60
CA ARG A 364 -4.66 -1.97 -16.00
C ARG A 364 -3.43 -1.57 -16.84
N GLN A 365 -2.68 -0.57 -16.39
CA GLN A 365 -1.44 -0.14 -17.06
C GLN A 365 -0.42 -1.28 -17.21
N ARG A 366 -0.32 -2.15 -16.21
CA ARG A 366 0.53 -3.34 -16.27
C ARG A 366 0.10 -4.28 -17.40
N LEU A 367 -1.20 -4.58 -17.50
CA LEU A 367 -1.74 -5.45 -18.54
C LEU A 367 -1.55 -4.86 -19.95
N ASP A 368 -1.79 -3.57 -20.10
CA ASP A 368 -1.58 -2.86 -21.36
C ASP A 368 -0.10 -2.90 -21.76
N PHE A 369 0.80 -2.58 -20.83
CA PHE A 369 2.26 -2.65 -21.07
C PHE A 369 2.72 -4.06 -21.43
N GLU A 370 2.30 -5.09 -20.71
CA GLU A 370 2.65 -6.49 -21.01
C GLU A 370 2.13 -6.91 -22.39
N THR A 371 0.96 -6.40 -22.79
CA THR A 371 0.37 -6.71 -24.09
C THR A 371 1.14 -6.03 -25.22
N GLU A 372 1.50 -4.77 -25.04
CA GLU A 372 2.33 -4.03 -26.01
C GLU A 372 3.73 -4.62 -26.13
N GLU A 373 4.32 -5.01 -25.02
CA GLU A 373 5.66 -5.63 -25.00
C GLU A 373 5.66 -6.99 -25.70
N LYS A 374 4.64 -7.83 -25.47
CA LYS A 374 4.48 -9.10 -26.20
C LYS A 374 4.33 -8.86 -27.70
N LYS A 375 3.56 -7.85 -28.08
CA LYS A 375 3.39 -7.46 -29.48
C LYS A 375 4.71 -6.99 -30.10
N ARG A 376 5.46 -6.15 -29.38
CA ARG A 376 6.77 -5.65 -29.83
C ARG A 376 7.75 -6.80 -30.05
N ILE A 377 7.82 -7.75 -29.09
CA ILE A 377 8.70 -8.95 -29.21
C ILE A 377 8.27 -9.80 -30.41
N ALA A 378 6.97 -10.06 -30.58
CA ALA A 378 6.45 -10.84 -31.71
C ALA A 378 6.74 -10.15 -33.08
N ASP A 379 6.58 -8.82 -33.14
CA ASP A 379 6.90 -8.05 -34.35
C ASP A 379 8.41 -8.07 -34.67
N GLU A 380 9.25 -8.04 -33.63
CA GLU A 380 10.72 -8.13 -33.77
C GLU A 380 11.14 -9.51 -34.26
N GLU A 381 10.63 -10.58 -33.66
CA GLU A 381 10.83 -11.96 -34.10
C GLU A 381 10.33 -12.18 -35.55
N ALA A 382 9.17 -11.64 -35.89
CA ALA A 382 8.63 -11.72 -37.25
C ALA A 382 9.53 -11.01 -38.27
N ARG A 383 10.11 -9.85 -37.93
CA ARG A 383 11.07 -9.13 -38.79
C ARG A 383 12.34 -9.93 -38.97
N GLU A 384 12.87 -10.55 -37.92
CA GLU A 384 14.07 -11.37 -37.98
C GLU A 384 13.85 -12.63 -38.81
N ILE A 385 12.73 -13.33 -38.64
CA ILE A 385 12.33 -14.47 -39.48
C ILE A 385 12.20 -14.06 -40.94
N ARG A 386 11.59 -12.88 -41.21
CA ARG A 386 11.47 -12.36 -42.58
C ARG A 386 12.86 -12.12 -43.19
N LYS A 387 13.73 -11.48 -42.44
CA LYS A 387 15.11 -11.22 -42.89
C LYS A 387 15.85 -12.52 -43.25
N LEU A 388 15.79 -13.52 -42.36
CA LEU A 388 16.41 -14.84 -42.61
C LEU A 388 15.81 -15.54 -43.84
N LYS A 389 14.51 -15.47 -44.03
CA LYS A 389 13.84 -16.00 -45.24
C LYS A 389 14.30 -15.30 -46.50
N ASP A 390 14.37 -13.96 -46.48
CA ASP A 390 14.82 -13.19 -47.65
C ASP A 390 16.30 -13.47 -48.00
N GLU A 391 17.16 -13.62 -47.00
CA GLU A 391 18.57 -14.01 -47.15
C GLU A 391 18.70 -15.42 -47.76
N GLU A 392 17.91 -16.40 -47.30
CA GLU A 392 17.94 -17.75 -47.84
C GLU A 392 17.35 -17.81 -49.25
N ILE A 393 16.28 -17.09 -49.55
CA ILE A 393 15.74 -16.94 -50.91
C ILE A 393 16.78 -16.31 -51.85
N ALA A 394 17.50 -15.30 -51.40
CA ALA A 394 18.58 -14.68 -52.17
C ALA A 394 19.72 -15.66 -52.44
N ARG A 395 20.08 -16.46 -51.45
CA ARG A 395 21.11 -17.53 -51.55
C ARG A 395 20.68 -18.59 -52.57
N LEU A 396 19.42 -19.07 -52.49
CA LEU A 396 18.88 -20.05 -53.44
C LEU A 396 18.86 -19.50 -54.85
N ARG A 397 18.41 -18.27 -55.06
CA ARG A 397 18.44 -17.60 -56.38
C ARG A 397 19.84 -17.45 -56.94
N ALA A 398 20.84 -17.16 -56.08
CA ALA A 398 22.25 -17.09 -56.50
C ALA A 398 22.80 -18.46 -56.90
N LEU A 399 22.40 -19.54 -56.22
CA LEU A 399 22.75 -20.90 -56.57
C LEU A 399 22.10 -21.35 -57.88
N GLU A 400 20.81 -21.05 -58.08
CA GLU A 400 20.09 -21.30 -59.34
C GLU A 400 20.73 -20.54 -60.49
N ALA A 401 21.08 -19.26 -60.33
CA ALA A 401 21.76 -18.47 -61.34
C ALA A 401 23.13 -19.05 -61.69
N ARG A 402 23.88 -19.57 -60.71
CA ARG A 402 25.18 -20.29 -61.00
C ARG A 402 24.96 -21.61 -61.74
N ALA A 403 23.95 -22.39 -61.36
CA ALA A 403 23.63 -23.64 -62.02
C ALA A 403 23.20 -23.44 -63.47
N ASN A 404 22.46 -22.35 -63.74
CA ASN A 404 21.97 -22.00 -65.08
C ASN A 404 23.03 -21.34 -65.98
N GLN A 405 24.16 -20.87 -65.46
CA GLN A 405 25.28 -20.33 -66.23
C GLN A 405 26.02 -21.39 -67.14
N GLY A 406 25.77 -22.68 -66.91
CA GLY A 406 26.35 -23.77 -67.71
C GLY A 406 25.35 -24.65 -68.45
N ALA A 407 24.04 -24.36 -68.32
CA ALA A 407 23.02 -25.15 -69.00
C ALA A 407 22.77 -24.65 -70.41
N PRO A 408 22.74 -25.52 -71.43
CA PRO A 408 22.33 -25.12 -72.78
C PRO A 408 20.88 -24.60 -72.75
N GLN A 409 20.62 -23.43 -73.33
CA GLN A 409 19.25 -22.90 -73.46
C GLN A 409 18.43 -23.92 -74.24
N PRO A 410 17.29 -24.37 -73.74
CA PRO A 410 16.43 -25.24 -74.50
C PRO A 410 15.85 -24.45 -75.66
N SER A 411 16.33 -24.76 -76.84
CA SER A 411 15.76 -24.24 -78.10
C SER A 411 14.33 -24.74 -78.24
N GLY A 412 13.36 -23.83 -78.06
CA GLY A 412 12.05 -23.93 -78.70
C GLY A 412 11.12 -25.08 -78.35
N ALA A 413 11.31 -25.81 -77.27
CA ALA A 413 10.34 -26.79 -76.79
C ALA A 413 9.16 -26.09 -76.19
N LYS A 414 7.99 -26.15 -76.84
CA LYS A 414 6.71 -25.81 -76.16
C LYS A 414 6.62 -26.63 -74.90
N ALA A 415 6.50 -25.96 -73.75
CA ALA A 415 6.23 -26.60 -72.48
C ALA A 415 5.01 -27.51 -72.62
N GLU A 416 5.19 -28.82 -72.58
CA GLU A 416 4.06 -29.73 -72.49
C GLU A 416 3.40 -29.50 -71.13
N PRO A 417 2.09 -29.31 -71.07
CA PRO A 417 1.41 -29.16 -69.80
C PRO A 417 1.61 -30.46 -68.98
N TRP A 418 2.04 -30.33 -67.77
CA TRP A 418 2.31 -31.46 -66.82
C TRP A 418 1.05 -32.31 -66.56
N TRP A 419 -0.11 -31.90 -67.08
CA TRP A 419 -1.38 -32.58 -66.95
C TRP A 419 -1.93 -32.96 -68.35
N ASN A 420 -2.07 -34.27 -68.58
CA ASN A 420 -2.62 -34.86 -69.84
C ASN A 420 -4.07 -35.36 -69.66
N GLY A 421 -4.76 -34.99 -68.58
CA GLY A 421 -6.15 -35.36 -68.35
C GLY A 421 -7.16 -34.48 -69.14
N PRO A 422 -8.41 -34.93 -69.30
CA PRO A 422 -9.44 -34.13 -69.94
C PRO A 422 -9.65 -32.77 -69.23
N ALA A 423 -9.72 -31.70 -69.98
CA ALA A 423 -10.02 -30.39 -69.42
C ALA A 423 -11.49 -30.35 -68.94
N PRO A 424 -11.82 -29.66 -67.86
CA PRO A 424 -13.20 -29.46 -67.42
C PRO A 424 -14.01 -28.81 -68.52
N GLY A 425 -15.12 -29.44 -68.92
CA GLY A 425 -15.96 -28.96 -70.03
C GLY A 425 -17.14 -28.03 -69.60
N GLY A 426 -17.32 -27.80 -68.28
CA GLY A 426 -18.36 -26.97 -67.73
C GLY A 426 -17.87 -26.02 -66.65
N LYS A 427 -18.51 -24.82 -66.56
CA LYS A 427 -18.25 -23.83 -65.51
C LYS A 427 -19.60 -23.34 -64.92
N ALA A 428 -19.70 -23.36 -63.59
CA ALA A 428 -20.86 -22.87 -62.87
C ALA A 428 -20.42 -21.77 -61.91
N GLN A 429 -21.08 -20.62 -61.95
CA GLN A 429 -20.83 -19.49 -61.04
C GLN A 429 -22.12 -19.14 -60.28
N GLY A 430 -21.98 -18.79 -59.02
CA GLY A 430 -23.13 -18.42 -58.21
C GLY A 430 -22.82 -18.43 -56.71
N MET A 431 -23.86 -18.42 -55.91
CA MET A 431 -23.74 -18.48 -54.44
C MET A 431 -23.82 -19.94 -53.96
N LEU A 432 -22.79 -20.41 -53.28
CA LEU A 432 -22.89 -21.69 -52.57
C LEU A 432 -23.83 -21.54 -51.36
N ILE A 433 -24.95 -22.25 -51.42
CA ILE A 433 -26.01 -22.15 -50.41
C ILE A 433 -26.07 -23.39 -49.48
N GLN A 434 -25.61 -24.55 -49.98
CA GLN A 434 -25.69 -25.81 -49.19
C GLN A 434 -24.64 -26.79 -49.70
N VAL A 435 -24.17 -27.63 -48.80
CA VAL A 435 -23.34 -28.83 -49.05
C VAL A 435 -24.02 -30.04 -48.46
N ASP A 436 -24.50 -30.93 -49.32
CA ASP A 436 -25.10 -32.19 -48.88
C ASP A 436 -24.04 -33.28 -48.80
N CYS A 437 -23.81 -33.80 -47.60
CA CYS A 437 -22.92 -34.94 -47.43
C CYS A 437 -23.65 -36.26 -47.65
N LEU A 438 -23.23 -37.00 -48.66
CA LEU A 438 -23.84 -38.23 -49.11
C LEU A 438 -22.90 -39.46 -48.89
N GLY A 439 -22.52 -39.66 -47.63
CA GLY A 439 -21.53 -40.67 -47.25
C GLY A 439 -20.11 -40.24 -47.66
N LYS A 440 -19.49 -40.86 -48.62
CA LYS A 440 -18.14 -40.54 -49.13
C LYS A 440 -18.18 -39.43 -50.21
N LEU A 441 -19.36 -39.00 -50.64
CA LEU A 441 -19.54 -37.98 -51.66
C LEU A 441 -20.10 -36.72 -50.99
N ALA A 442 -19.82 -35.57 -51.60
CA ALA A 442 -20.50 -34.33 -51.25
C ALA A 442 -21.15 -33.72 -52.48
N ARG A 443 -22.32 -33.09 -52.29
CA ARG A 443 -23.03 -32.42 -53.37
C ARG A 443 -23.09 -30.90 -53.08
N LEU A 444 -22.48 -30.11 -53.90
CA LEU A 444 -22.56 -28.65 -53.82
C LEU A 444 -23.87 -28.19 -54.44
N VAL A 445 -24.60 -27.34 -53.74
CA VAL A 445 -25.81 -26.67 -54.19
C VAL A 445 -25.50 -25.20 -54.40
N ILE A 446 -25.47 -24.78 -55.66
CA ILE A 446 -25.07 -23.46 -56.08
C ILE A 446 -26.28 -22.74 -56.66
N GLN A 447 -26.63 -21.59 -56.13
CA GLN A 447 -27.67 -20.75 -56.69
C GLN A 447 -27.01 -19.78 -57.71
N THR A 448 -27.38 -19.95 -58.97
CA THR A 448 -26.90 -19.08 -60.06
C THR A 448 -27.66 -17.75 -60.10
N ASP A 449 -27.15 -16.77 -60.79
CA ASP A 449 -27.70 -15.38 -60.84
C ASP A 449 -29.14 -15.33 -61.38
N ASP A 450 -29.56 -16.32 -62.20
CA ASP A 450 -30.91 -16.48 -62.71
C ASP A 450 -31.85 -17.20 -61.67
N ARG A 451 -31.44 -17.32 -60.43
CA ARG A 451 -32.14 -18.00 -59.33
C ARG A 451 -32.36 -19.50 -59.52
N LYS A 452 -31.77 -20.10 -60.53
CA LYS A 452 -31.77 -21.55 -60.68
C LYS A 452 -30.78 -22.20 -59.73
N THR A 453 -31.01 -23.44 -59.41
CA THR A 453 -30.13 -24.23 -58.54
C THR A 453 -29.32 -25.23 -59.34
N THR A 454 -28.03 -25.12 -59.36
CA THR A 454 -27.11 -26.08 -59.99
C THR A 454 -26.52 -26.98 -58.90
N LYS A 455 -26.53 -28.30 -59.14
CA LYS A 455 -25.98 -29.28 -58.21
C LYS A 455 -24.83 -30.03 -58.86
N LEU A 456 -23.68 -30.04 -58.16
CA LEU A 456 -22.42 -30.66 -58.62
C LEU A 456 -21.93 -31.64 -57.56
N ILE A 457 -21.30 -32.74 -57.99
CA ILE A 457 -20.80 -33.77 -57.10
C ILE A 457 -19.30 -33.64 -56.90
N VAL A 458 -18.90 -33.67 -55.65
CA VAL A 458 -17.54 -33.88 -55.20
C VAL A 458 -17.34 -35.36 -54.91
N ARG A 459 -16.64 -36.06 -55.80
CA ARG A 459 -16.43 -37.51 -55.60
C ARG A 459 -15.29 -37.80 -54.65
N ASP A 460 -14.22 -37.05 -54.70
CA ASP A 460 -13.06 -37.15 -53.84
C ASP A 460 -12.55 -35.75 -53.54
N ALA A 461 -12.69 -35.32 -52.29
CA ALA A 461 -12.26 -34.01 -51.86
C ALA A 461 -10.73 -33.82 -51.93
N SER A 462 -9.93 -34.91 -51.93
CA SER A 462 -8.48 -34.86 -52.05
C SER A 462 -7.98 -34.56 -53.46
N GLN A 463 -8.84 -34.74 -54.48
CA GLN A 463 -8.49 -34.54 -55.92
C GLN A 463 -9.06 -33.24 -56.50
N ILE A 464 -9.63 -32.40 -55.69
CA ILE A 464 -10.19 -31.13 -56.13
C ILE A 464 -9.24 -29.98 -55.76
N ALA A 465 -8.93 -29.15 -56.74
CA ALA A 465 -8.23 -27.91 -56.50
C ALA A 465 -9.18 -26.86 -55.90
N ILE A 466 -8.87 -26.35 -54.69
CA ILE A 466 -9.57 -25.25 -54.06
C ILE A 466 -8.68 -24.02 -54.09
N VAL A 467 -9.11 -22.94 -54.74
CA VAL A 467 -8.36 -21.72 -54.91
C VAL A 467 -9.09 -20.56 -54.21
N GLY A 468 -8.36 -19.68 -53.55
CA GLY A 468 -8.91 -18.48 -52.94
C GLY A 468 -9.59 -18.67 -51.57
N ALA A 469 -9.63 -19.90 -50.99
CA ALA A 469 -10.24 -20.13 -49.70
C ALA A 469 -9.23 -19.84 -48.57
N LYS A 470 -9.49 -18.86 -47.72
CA LYS A 470 -8.89 -18.81 -46.38
C LYS A 470 -9.42 -20.03 -45.60
N GLN A 471 -8.63 -21.05 -45.47
CA GLN A 471 -8.69 -22.29 -44.65
C GLN A 471 -9.99 -22.63 -43.87
N GLU A 472 -11.18 -22.30 -44.38
CA GLU A 472 -12.44 -22.76 -43.77
C GLU A 472 -12.94 -24.00 -44.50
N ALA A 473 -12.96 -25.12 -43.79
CA ALA A 473 -13.51 -26.36 -44.26
C ALA A 473 -15.00 -26.18 -44.68
N LEU A 474 -15.39 -26.66 -45.85
CA LEU A 474 -16.79 -26.74 -46.24
C LEU A 474 -17.50 -27.79 -45.41
N GLY A 475 -18.24 -27.38 -44.40
CA GLY A 475 -19.04 -28.26 -43.57
C GLY A 475 -20.30 -28.74 -44.26
N CYS A 476 -20.92 -29.84 -43.75
CA CYS A 476 -22.19 -30.32 -44.26
C CYS A 476 -23.37 -29.42 -43.84
N GLY A 477 -24.40 -29.31 -44.68
CA GLY A 477 -25.60 -28.56 -44.40
C GLY A 477 -25.66 -27.18 -45.13
N ARG A 478 -26.57 -26.32 -44.65
CA ARG A 478 -26.73 -24.96 -45.21
C ARG A 478 -25.46 -24.14 -44.93
N GLN A 479 -25.00 -23.45 -45.94
CA GLN A 479 -23.83 -22.54 -45.84
C GLN A 479 -24.26 -21.09 -45.74
N LYS A 480 -23.45 -20.25 -45.16
CA LYS A 480 -23.57 -18.81 -45.39
C LYS A 480 -23.32 -18.58 -46.90
N PRO A 481 -24.23 -17.94 -47.61
CA PRO A 481 -24.09 -17.74 -49.06
C PRO A 481 -22.75 -17.12 -49.40
N ARG A 482 -21.91 -17.84 -50.16
CA ARG A 482 -20.60 -17.35 -50.64
C ARG A 482 -20.53 -17.46 -52.14
N LYS A 483 -19.98 -16.45 -52.79
CA LYS A 483 -19.77 -16.48 -54.24
C LYS A 483 -18.68 -17.48 -54.57
N ILE A 484 -18.96 -18.42 -55.45
CA ILE A 484 -18.00 -19.41 -55.97
C ILE A 484 -18.05 -19.55 -57.46
N SER A 485 -16.95 -19.98 -58.01
CA SER A 485 -16.83 -20.41 -59.42
C SER A 485 -16.35 -21.86 -59.40
N VAL A 486 -17.06 -22.75 -60.04
CA VAL A 486 -16.74 -24.18 -60.03
C VAL A 486 -16.58 -24.65 -61.46
N GLU A 487 -15.41 -25.22 -61.77
CA GLU A 487 -15.18 -25.96 -63.02
C GLU A 487 -15.49 -27.43 -62.78
N TYR A 488 -16.20 -28.03 -63.70
CA TYR A 488 -16.68 -29.40 -63.55
C TYR A 488 -16.64 -30.20 -64.85
N PHE A 489 -16.54 -31.50 -64.74
CA PHE A 489 -16.74 -32.43 -65.86
C PHE A 489 -18.25 -32.68 -66.04
N PRO A 490 -18.82 -32.34 -67.21
CA PRO A 490 -20.24 -32.60 -67.45
C PRO A 490 -20.55 -34.11 -67.44
N LYS A 491 -21.22 -34.56 -66.40
CA LYS A 491 -21.65 -35.96 -66.21
C LYS A 491 -22.90 -35.94 -65.36
N ALA A 492 -24.03 -35.90 -66.02
CA ALA A 492 -25.30 -35.86 -65.33
C ALA A 492 -25.55 -37.18 -64.58
N ASP A 493 -25.92 -37.10 -63.30
CA ASP A 493 -26.33 -38.21 -62.49
C ASP A 493 -27.76 -37.98 -61.96
N GLY A 494 -28.72 -38.63 -62.61
CA GLY A 494 -30.14 -38.49 -62.28
C GLY A 494 -30.52 -39.00 -60.88
N LYS A 495 -29.78 -39.94 -60.33
CA LYS A 495 -30.00 -40.42 -58.94
C LYS A 495 -29.56 -39.43 -57.89
N LEU A 496 -28.49 -38.72 -58.17
CA LEU A 496 -27.93 -37.71 -57.26
C LEU A 496 -28.42 -36.30 -57.61
N GLY A 497 -29.13 -36.15 -58.73
CA GLY A 497 -29.66 -34.87 -59.21
C GLY A 497 -28.59 -33.87 -59.54
N SER A 498 -27.42 -34.32 -60.02
CA SER A 498 -26.25 -33.44 -60.35
C SER A 498 -26.06 -33.36 -61.86
N ILE A 499 -25.43 -32.24 -62.29
CA ILE A 499 -25.11 -32.03 -63.73
C ILE A 499 -23.67 -32.39 -64.07
N GLY A 500 -22.82 -32.63 -63.07
CA GLY A 500 -21.42 -32.95 -63.30
C GLY A 500 -20.61 -33.18 -62.03
N ASP A 501 -19.35 -33.63 -62.25
CA ASP A 501 -18.38 -33.91 -61.20
C ASP A 501 -17.44 -32.68 -61.09
N VAL A 502 -17.20 -32.18 -59.88
CA VAL A 502 -16.36 -31.00 -59.57
C VAL A 502 -14.88 -31.31 -59.87
N ALA A 503 -14.23 -30.41 -60.57
CA ALA A 503 -12.79 -30.43 -60.82
C ALA A 503 -12.04 -29.37 -59.99
N THR A 504 -12.56 -28.13 -60.00
CA THR A 504 -11.92 -27.00 -59.28
C THR A 504 -13.00 -26.13 -58.62
N ILE A 505 -12.75 -25.67 -57.44
CA ILE A 505 -13.57 -24.70 -56.74
C ILE A 505 -12.72 -23.45 -56.52
N GLU A 506 -13.19 -22.32 -56.96
CA GLU A 506 -12.56 -21.01 -56.78
C GLU A 506 -13.50 -20.12 -55.96
N PHE A 507 -12.95 -19.51 -54.93
CA PHE A 507 -13.60 -18.48 -54.13
C PHE A 507 -13.05 -17.12 -54.57
N PRO A 508 -13.75 -16.36 -55.45
CA PRO A 508 -13.30 -15.03 -55.81
C PRO A 508 -13.29 -14.09 -54.59
N GLU A 509 -12.25 -13.27 -54.50
CA GLU A 509 -12.11 -12.25 -53.44
C GLU A 509 -13.26 -11.25 -53.38
#